data_b87b8abbbe7fe93bb094ff292fff698b
#
_entry.id   b87b8abbbe7fe93bb094ff292fff698b
#
_cell.length_a   1.000
_cell.length_b   1.000
_cell.length_c   1.000
_cell.angle_alpha   90.00
_cell.angle_beta   90.00
_cell.angle_gamma   90.00
#
_symmetry.space_group_name_H-M   'P 1'
#
loop_
_entity.id
_entity.type
_entity.pdbx_description
1 polymer ?
#
loop_
_entity_poly.entity_id
_entity_poly.type
_entity_poly.pdbx_seq_one_letter_code
_entity_poly.pdbx_strand_id
1 'polypeptide(L)'
;MFSGERLRAIRLVNEMTQENLGKLVGVGKVTISKWESETTVPNAKHLRALEETFLVEMGYFDADFDLLSVYHQLTSGHQGKVMRYSQRLLEEQHQSLQFVAYQVRTNILLSAGPGEVLEDEFETETVYFDSEMDHDVATWIKGNSMEPMFQSGEVALIKETGFDYDGGIYAIVWFGHTYIKRVYREEEGFRLVSINPDHPDKFAFYEDKPKIVGKVVGHFMPLAV
;
A
#
# COMPACT_ATOMS: atom_id res chain seq x y z
N MET A 1 26.69 -10.99 -4.04
CA MET A 1 27.22 -9.69 -4.59
C MET A 1 28.31 -9.20 -3.67
N PHE A 2 29.48 -8.76 -4.18
CA PHE A 2 30.61 -8.29 -3.36
C PHE A 2 30.23 -7.07 -2.51
N SER A 3 30.67 -7.04 -1.23
CA SER A 3 30.48 -5.92 -0.31
C SER A 3 31.81 -5.22 -0.01
N GLY A 4 31.98 -4.02 -0.53
CA GLY A 4 33.10 -3.14 -0.26
C GLY A 4 33.10 -2.62 1.19
N GLU A 5 31.91 -2.50 1.78
CA GLU A 5 31.76 -2.12 3.19
C GLU A 5 32.39 -3.18 4.11
N ARG A 6 32.15 -4.48 3.85
CA ARG A 6 32.78 -5.57 4.61
C ARG A 6 34.32 -5.57 4.46
N LEU A 7 34.80 -5.35 3.23
CA LEU A 7 36.24 -5.23 3.00
C LEU A 7 36.83 -4.09 3.81
N ARG A 8 36.19 -2.93 3.80
CA ARG A 8 36.66 -1.76 4.58
C ARG A 8 36.60 -2.05 6.08
N ALA A 9 35.52 -2.65 6.58
CA ALA A 9 35.35 -2.96 7.99
C ALA A 9 36.46 -3.89 8.50
N ILE A 10 36.69 -5.02 7.83
CA ILE A 10 37.71 -6.00 8.27
C ILE A 10 39.13 -5.43 8.15
N ARG A 11 39.42 -4.63 7.14
CA ARG A 11 40.70 -3.95 7.01
C ARG A 11 40.95 -3.02 8.19
N LEU A 12 39.95 -2.23 8.60
CA LEU A 12 40.08 -1.30 9.75
C LEU A 12 40.22 -2.04 11.07
N VAL A 13 39.46 -3.14 11.28
CA VAL A 13 39.62 -4.00 12.49
C VAL A 13 41.02 -4.57 12.59
N ASN A 14 41.67 -4.88 11.46
CA ASN A 14 43.05 -5.35 11.42
C ASN A 14 44.08 -4.22 11.34
N GLU A 15 43.70 -2.97 11.60
CA GLU A 15 44.53 -1.78 11.62
C GLU A 15 45.38 -1.58 10.32
N MET A 16 44.89 -2.08 9.20
CA MET A 16 45.61 -2.01 7.92
C MET A 16 45.25 -0.73 7.14
N THR A 17 46.23 -0.16 6.49
CA THR A 17 46.00 0.87 5.47
C THR A 17 45.61 0.23 4.13
N GLN A 18 44.92 0.96 3.25
CA GLN A 18 44.62 0.49 1.88
C GLN A 18 45.92 0.14 1.12
N GLU A 19 47.02 0.84 1.38
CA GLU A 19 48.31 0.56 0.76
C GLU A 19 48.90 -0.77 1.23
N ASN A 20 48.87 -1.04 2.55
CA ASN A 20 49.37 -2.29 3.12
C ASN A 20 48.56 -3.49 2.62
N LEU A 21 47.23 -3.37 2.62
CA LEU A 21 46.35 -4.41 2.07
C LEU A 21 46.66 -4.64 0.58
N GLY A 22 46.81 -3.55 -0.19
CA GLY A 22 47.13 -3.65 -1.61
C GLY A 22 48.41 -4.42 -1.90
N LYS A 23 49.49 -4.19 -1.09
CA LYS A 23 50.76 -4.95 -1.20
C LYS A 23 50.56 -6.45 -0.92
N LEU A 24 49.71 -6.81 0.06
CA LEU A 24 49.46 -8.22 0.41
C LEU A 24 48.71 -8.96 -0.68
N VAL A 25 47.72 -8.32 -1.27
CA VAL A 25 46.86 -8.97 -2.31
C VAL A 25 47.37 -8.71 -3.74
N GLY A 26 48.48 -8.01 -3.91
CA GLY A 26 49.14 -7.80 -5.20
C GLY A 26 48.48 -6.73 -6.07
N VAL A 27 47.90 -5.68 -5.45
CA VAL A 27 47.25 -4.56 -6.17
C VAL A 27 47.67 -3.21 -5.57
N GLY A 28 47.38 -2.11 -6.30
CA GLY A 28 47.66 -0.76 -5.79
C GLY A 28 46.59 -0.27 -4.80
N LYS A 29 46.96 0.72 -3.94
CA LYS A 29 46.03 1.44 -3.03
C LYS A 29 44.76 1.90 -3.71
N VAL A 30 44.85 2.44 -4.95
CA VAL A 30 43.71 2.94 -5.71
C VAL A 30 42.71 1.83 -6.01
N THR A 31 43.18 0.60 -6.28
CA THR A 31 42.35 -0.56 -6.52
C THR A 31 41.56 -0.96 -5.27
N ILE A 32 42.23 -0.99 -4.10
CA ILE A 32 41.55 -1.25 -2.83
C ILE A 32 40.48 -0.19 -2.55
N SER A 33 40.79 1.08 -2.76
CA SER A 33 39.83 2.18 -2.60
C SER A 33 38.61 2.03 -3.49
N LYS A 34 38.79 1.60 -4.77
CA LYS A 34 37.70 1.34 -5.71
C LYS A 34 36.86 0.12 -5.30
N TRP A 35 37.46 -0.90 -4.71
CA TRP A 35 36.74 -2.06 -4.18
C TRP A 35 35.92 -1.67 -2.93
N GLU A 36 36.49 -0.91 -2.01
CA GLU A 36 35.78 -0.45 -0.82
C GLU A 36 34.63 0.53 -1.13
N SER A 37 34.72 1.26 -2.24
CA SER A 37 33.64 2.13 -2.73
C SER A 37 32.72 1.45 -3.75
N GLU A 38 32.92 0.15 -3.99
CA GLU A 38 32.16 -0.67 -4.96
C GLU A 38 32.16 -0.12 -6.40
N THR A 39 33.07 0.82 -6.71
CA THR A 39 33.25 1.33 -8.08
C THR A 39 33.76 0.22 -9.02
N THR A 40 34.54 -0.72 -8.50
CA THR A 40 34.95 -1.95 -9.17
C THR A 40 34.90 -3.11 -8.18
N VAL A 41 34.82 -4.35 -8.67
CA VAL A 41 34.84 -5.55 -7.84
C VAL A 41 36.10 -6.35 -8.07
N PRO A 42 36.66 -7.04 -7.04
CA PRO A 42 37.79 -7.93 -7.21
C PRO A 42 37.38 -9.15 -8.06
N ASN A 43 38.31 -9.65 -8.87
CA ASN A 43 38.11 -10.91 -9.56
C ASN A 43 38.32 -12.09 -8.58
N ALA A 44 37.99 -13.31 -9.02
CA ALA A 44 38.05 -14.52 -8.20
C ALA A 44 39.44 -14.76 -7.56
N LYS A 45 40.54 -14.42 -8.25
CA LYS A 45 41.91 -14.53 -7.72
C LYS A 45 42.13 -13.57 -6.55
N HIS A 46 41.70 -12.32 -6.69
CA HIS A 46 41.89 -11.33 -5.64
C HIS A 46 40.91 -11.56 -4.46
N LEU A 47 39.70 -12.07 -4.72
CA LEU A 47 38.79 -12.49 -3.64
C LEU A 47 39.41 -13.54 -2.76
N ARG A 48 40.01 -14.61 -3.33
CA ARG A 48 40.73 -15.63 -2.58
C ARG A 48 41.90 -15.04 -1.79
N ALA A 49 42.69 -14.16 -2.40
CA ALA A 49 43.80 -13.52 -1.72
C ALA A 49 43.35 -12.66 -0.52
N LEU A 50 42.17 -11.99 -0.62
CA LEU A 50 41.56 -11.27 0.49
C LEU A 50 41.08 -12.22 1.58
N GLU A 51 40.39 -13.32 1.24
CA GLU A 51 39.92 -14.33 2.18
C GLU A 51 41.11 -14.98 2.94
N GLU A 52 42.19 -15.33 2.24
CA GLU A 52 43.41 -15.84 2.83
C GLU A 52 44.12 -14.82 3.73
N THR A 53 44.18 -13.54 3.30
CA THR A 53 44.83 -12.45 4.06
C THR A 53 44.15 -12.21 5.40
N PHE A 54 42.81 -12.27 5.42
CA PHE A 54 42.02 -12.03 6.63
C PHE A 54 41.61 -13.31 7.37
N LEU A 55 42.00 -14.48 6.88
CA LEU A 55 41.63 -15.79 7.43
C LEU A 55 40.10 -15.96 7.63
N VAL A 56 39.33 -15.50 6.66
CA VAL A 56 37.86 -15.61 6.66
C VAL A 56 37.38 -16.70 5.71
N GLU A 57 36.13 -17.15 5.92
CA GLU A 57 35.50 -18.17 5.09
C GLU A 57 35.29 -17.67 3.66
N MET A 58 35.25 -18.61 2.72
CA MET A 58 34.91 -18.33 1.34
C MET A 58 33.52 -17.69 1.24
N GLY A 59 33.43 -16.59 0.48
CA GLY A 59 32.19 -15.82 0.35
C GLY A 59 31.96 -14.78 1.44
N TYR A 60 32.88 -14.63 2.40
CA TYR A 60 32.77 -13.63 3.48
C TYR A 60 32.47 -12.22 2.95
N PHE A 61 33.01 -11.88 1.78
CA PHE A 61 32.81 -10.57 1.16
C PHE A 61 31.51 -10.45 0.36
N ASP A 62 30.65 -11.45 0.36
CA ASP A 62 29.32 -11.34 -0.25
C ASP A 62 28.36 -10.62 0.71
N ALA A 63 27.51 -9.76 0.16
CA ALA A 63 26.57 -8.95 0.96
C ALA A 63 25.54 -9.81 1.71
N ASP A 64 25.24 -11.00 1.21
CA ASP A 64 24.29 -11.96 1.76
C ASP A 64 24.95 -13.04 2.65
N PHE A 65 26.27 -12.94 2.92
CA PHE A 65 27.03 -13.92 3.68
C PHE A 65 26.40 -14.23 5.05
N ASP A 66 25.98 -13.21 5.81
CA ASP A 66 25.41 -13.44 7.15
C ASP A 66 24.09 -14.18 7.06
N LEU A 67 23.25 -13.84 6.09
CA LEU A 67 21.99 -14.55 5.87
C LEU A 67 22.24 -16.01 5.50
N LEU A 68 23.13 -16.25 4.56
CA LEU A 68 23.46 -17.62 4.12
C LEU A 68 24.14 -18.43 5.22
N SER A 69 25.05 -17.80 5.98
CA SER A 69 25.72 -18.43 7.12
C SER A 69 24.70 -18.92 8.18
N VAL A 70 23.74 -18.05 8.56
CA VAL A 70 22.66 -18.42 9.49
C VAL A 70 21.75 -19.48 8.86
N TYR A 71 21.37 -19.33 7.59
CA TYR A 71 20.50 -20.29 6.89
C TYR A 71 21.09 -21.69 6.85
N HIS A 72 22.39 -21.83 6.58
CA HIS A 72 23.07 -23.13 6.54
C HIS A 72 23.18 -23.81 7.90
N GLN A 73 23.13 -23.08 9.01
CA GLN A 73 23.12 -23.62 10.36
C GLN A 73 21.72 -24.13 10.79
N LEU A 74 20.68 -23.79 10.07
CA LEU A 74 19.31 -24.24 10.35
C LEU A 74 19.11 -25.70 9.94
N THR A 75 18.25 -26.41 10.67
CA THR A 75 17.78 -27.72 10.24
C THR A 75 16.96 -27.60 8.93
N SER A 76 16.88 -28.67 8.15
CA SER A 76 16.12 -28.71 6.89
C SER A 76 14.66 -28.26 7.03
N GLY A 77 14.02 -28.59 8.16
CA GLY A 77 12.66 -28.14 8.46
C GLY A 77 12.56 -26.62 8.67
N HIS A 78 13.56 -26.01 9.31
CA HIS A 78 13.62 -24.56 9.51
C HIS A 78 14.04 -23.83 8.23
N GLN A 79 14.95 -24.37 7.44
CA GLN A 79 15.29 -23.85 6.11
C GLN A 79 14.04 -23.75 5.21
N GLY A 80 13.20 -24.81 5.23
CA GLY A 80 11.93 -24.78 4.51
C GLY A 80 10.94 -23.70 4.99
N LYS A 81 10.96 -23.34 6.28
CA LYS A 81 10.14 -22.21 6.80
C LYS A 81 10.66 -20.87 6.31
N VAL A 82 11.99 -20.67 6.33
CA VAL A 82 12.61 -19.45 5.80
C VAL A 82 12.29 -19.26 4.33
N MET A 83 12.43 -20.32 3.52
CA MET A 83 12.10 -20.26 2.09
C MET A 83 10.62 -19.88 1.84
N ARG A 84 9.69 -20.51 2.54
CA ARG A 84 8.26 -20.19 2.40
C ARG A 84 7.94 -18.75 2.83
N TYR A 85 8.58 -18.27 3.90
CA TYR A 85 8.42 -16.88 4.35
C TYR A 85 8.95 -15.89 3.31
N SER A 86 10.15 -16.14 2.76
CA SER A 86 10.74 -15.28 1.72
C SER A 86 9.92 -15.27 0.44
N GLN A 87 9.39 -16.43 0.03
CA GLN A 87 8.49 -16.53 -1.12
C GLN A 87 7.22 -15.72 -0.93
N ARG A 88 6.60 -15.81 0.27
CA ARG A 88 5.41 -15.01 0.60
C ARG A 88 5.70 -13.51 0.55
N LEU A 89 6.82 -13.05 1.12
CA LEU A 89 7.21 -11.63 1.06
C LEU A 89 7.43 -11.17 -0.39
N LEU A 90 8.01 -12.02 -1.23
CA LEU A 90 8.18 -11.71 -2.65
C LEU A 90 6.85 -11.61 -3.39
N GLU A 91 5.90 -12.50 -3.09
CA GLU A 91 4.54 -12.45 -3.62
C GLU A 91 3.80 -11.19 -3.15
N GLU A 92 3.87 -10.86 -1.86
CA GLU A 92 3.32 -9.63 -1.29
C GLU A 92 3.92 -8.38 -1.96
N GLN A 93 5.23 -8.36 -2.20
CA GLN A 93 5.91 -7.27 -2.92
C GLN A 93 5.44 -7.13 -4.37
N HIS A 94 5.16 -8.24 -5.05
CA HIS A 94 4.64 -8.22 -6.42
C HIS A 94 3.15 -7.85 -6.48
N GLN A 95 2.36 -8.22 -5.46
CA GLN A 95 0.94 -7.85 -5.36
C GLN A 95 0.76 -6.35 -5.03
N SER A 96 1.65 -5.75 -4.25
CA SER A 96 1.58 -4.32 -3.91
C SER A 96 1.79 -3.37 -5.10
N LEU A 97 2.05 -3.90 -6.30
CA LEU A 97 2.19 -3.13 -7.54
C LEU A 97 0.98 -3.24 -8.49
N GLN A 98 -0.08 -3.95 -8.10
CA GLN A 98 -1.32 -3.98 -8.89
C GLN A 98 -2.28 -2.90 -8.35
N PHE A 99 -2.11 -1.68 -8.84
CA PHE A 99 -3.08 -0.62 -8.59
C PHE A 99 -4.35 -0.87 -9.40
N VAL A 100 -5.47 -0.97 -8.73
CA VAL A 100 -6.80 -1.02 -9.33
C VAL A 100 -7.27 0.41 -9.57
N ALA A 101 -7.69 0.71 -10.80
CA ALA A 101 -8.21 2.01 -11.17
C ALA A 101 -9.72 2.07 -10.86
N TYR A 102 -10.13 3.07 -10.09
CA TYR A 102 -11.52 3.35 -9.77
C TYR A 102 -11.99 4.62 -10.48
N GLN A 103 -13.17 4.55 -11.12
CA GLN A 103 -13.84 5.71 -11.71
C GLN A 103 -14.75 6.35 -10.64
N VAL A 104 -14.30 7.45 -10.07
CA VAL A 104 -14.99 8.14 -8.97
C VAL A 104 -15.83 9.27 -9.53
N ARG A 105 -17.13 9.26 -9.27
CA ARG A 105 -18.06 10.33 -9.67
C ARG A 105 -17.85 11.54 -8.78
N THR A 106 -17.66 12.71 -9.41
CA THR A 106 -17.48 13.98 -8.68
C THR A 106 -18.82 14.54 -8.18
N ASN A 107 -19.92 14.19 -8.86
CA ASN A 107 -21.30 14.54 -8.48
C ASN A 107 -22.22 13.33 -8.73
N ILE A 108 -22.97 12.92 -7.71
CA ILE A 108 -24.09 11.99 -7.88
C ILE A 108 -25.37 12.82 -8.00
N LEU A 109 -25.66 13.33 -9.19
CA LEU A 109 -26.97 13.81 -9.54
C LEU A 109 -27.73 12.63 -10.13
N LEU A 110 -28.66 12.08 -9.38
CA LEU A 110 -29.58 11.09 -9.93
C LEU A 110 -30.71 11.84 -10.64
N SER A 111 -30.87 11.59 -11.93
CA SER A 111 -32.06 12.05 -12.68
C SER A 111 -33.33 11.58 -11.97
N ALA A 112 -34.18 12.52 -11.63
CA ALA A 112 -35.50 12.25 -11.05
C ALA A 112 -36.52 12.00 -12.17
N GLY A 113 -36.75 10.73 -12.52
CA GLY A 113 -37.89 10.37 -13.36
C GLY A 113 -37.76 8.99 -14.00
N PRO A 114 -38.88 8.23 -14.13
CA PRO A 114 -38.91 7.03 -14.92
C PRO A 114 -38.99 7.45 -16.41
N GLY A 115 -37.91 7.33 -17.18
CA GLY A 115 -38.01 7.28 -18.62
C GLY A 115 -37.15 8.20 -19.47
N GLU A 116 -36.28 9.05 -18.93
CA GLU A 116 -35.26 9.71 -19.73
C GLU A 116 -33.88 9.36 -19.20
N VAL A 117 -33.22 8.45 -19.91
CA VAL A 117 -31.77 8.29 -19.83
C VAL A 117 -31.19 9.49 -20.57
N LEU A 118 -31.08 10.62 -19.87
CA LEU A 118 -30.08 11.59 -20.25
C LEU A 118 -28.76 10.88 -19.93
N GLU A 119 -27.98 10.60 -20.96
CA GLU A 119 -26.54 10.37 -20.86
C GLU A 119 -25.92 11.68 -20.34
N ASP A 120 -26.17 11.99 -19.06
CA ASP A 120 -25.43 13.03 -18.39
C ASP A 120 -24.01 12.51 -18.30
N GLU A 121 -23.11 13.19 -18.99
CA GLU A 121 -21.66 13.01 -18.84
C GLU A 121 -21.31 13.29 -17.37
N PHE A 122 -21.33 12.21 -16.57
CA PHE A 122 -20.83 12.33 -15.20
C PHE A 122 -19.34 12.62 -15.27
N GLU A 123 -18.92 13.76 -14.76
CA GLU A 123 -17.50 14.00 -14.56
C GLU A 123 -16.96 12.92 -13.60
N THR A 124 -16.06 12.10 -14.11
CA THR A 124 -15.39 11.05 -13.34
C THR A 124 -13.92 11.38 -13.22
N GLU A 125 -13.36 11.06 -12.09
CA GLU A 125 -11.94 11.13 -11.80
C GLU A 125 -11.41 9.71 -11.59
N THR A 126 -10.25 9.41 -12.19
CA THR A 126 -9.60 8.12 -11.97
C THR A 126 -8.69 8.19 -10.77
N VAL A 127 -8.91 7.31 -9.79
CA VAL A 127 -8.05 7.14 -8.63
C VAL A 127 -7.59 5.70 -8.52
N TYR A 128 -6.55 5.45 -7.74
CA TYR A 128 -5.95 4.13 -7.61
C TYR A 128 -5.98 3.63 -6.18
N PHE A 129 -6.19 2.32 -6.03
CA PHE A 129 -6.11 1.62 -4.76
C PHE A 129 -5.42 0.25 -4.94
N ASP A 130 -5.02 -0.39 -3.86
CA ASP A 130 -4.20 -1.61 -3.88
C ASP A 130 -5.01 -2.90 -4.00
N SER A 131 -6.32 -2.83 -3.91
CA SER A 131 -7.20 -4.00 -3.95
C SER A 131 -8.50 -3.70 -4.70
N GLU A 132 -9.05 -4.71 -5.37
CA GLU A 132 -10.35 -4.64 -6.02
C GLU A 132 -11.47 -4.91 -5.02
N MET A 133 -12.49 -4.04 -4.99
CA MET A 133 -13.69 -4.18 -4.17
C MET A 133 -14.93 -4.08 -5.04
N ASP A 134 -15.84 -5.04 -4.87
CA ASP A 134 -17.09 -5.11 -5.65
C ASP A 134 -18.02 -3.95 -5.29
N HIS A 135 -18.38 -3.12 -6.30
CA HIS A 135 -19.22 -1.94 -6.17
C HIS A 135 -19.90 -1.61 -7.50
N ASP A 136 -20.93 -0.77 -7.45
CA ASP A 136 -21.61 -0.26 -8.63
C ASP A 136 -21.28 1.22 -8.86
N VAL A 137 -21.12 1.99 -7.77
CA VAL A 137 -20.79 3.42 -7.80
C VAL A 137 -19.67 3.73 -6.81
N ALA A 138 -18.70 4.53 -7.26
CA ALA A 138 -17.70 5.13 -6.39
C ALA A 138 -17.87 6.66 -6.34
N THR A 139 -17.77 7.26 -5.16
CA THR A 139 -17.91 8.72 -4.95
C THR A 139 -17.03 9.24 -3.83
N TRP A 140 -16.65 10.52 -3.93
CA TRP A 140 -15.87 11.18 -2.89
C TRP A 140 -16.66 11.39 -1.60
N ILE A 141 -16.03 11.14 -0.46
CA ILE A 141 -16.52 11.54 0.86
C ILE A 141 -16.08 12.97 1.14
N LYS A 142 -17.04 13.84 1.37
CA LYS A 142 -16.80 15.26 1.68
C LYS A 142 -17.34 15.60 3.05
N GLY A 143 -16.54 16.31 3.85
CA GLY A 143 -16.89 16.70 5.22
C GLY A 143 -16.61 15.63 6.25
N ASN A 144 -16.89 15.93 7.53
CA ASN A 144 -16.47 15.15 8.69
C ASN A 144 -17.63 14.52 9.48
N SER A 145 -18.85 14.54 8.94
CA SER A 145 -20.04 14.06 9.69
C SER A 145 -20.07 12.56 9.94
N MET A 146 -19.23 11.79 9.24
CA MET A 146 -19.12 10.34 9.39
C MET A 146 -17.78 9.90 10.00
N GLU A 147 -16.97 10.84 10.49
CA GLU A 147 -15.78 10.53 11.26
C GLU A 147 -16.13 9.88 12.62
N PRO A 148 -15.26 9.02 13.16
CA PRO A 148 -13.94 8.63 12.63
C PRO A 148 -13.97 7.50 11.59
N MET A 149 -15.13 6.92 11.25
CA MET A 149 -15.23 5.76 10.37
C MET A 149 -14.92 6.10 8.91
N PHE A 150 -15.34 7.28 8.46
CA PHE A 150 -15.12 7.77 7.10
C PHE A 150 -14.50 9.15 7.16
N GLN A 151 -13.38 9.33 6.49
CA GLN A 151 -12.66 10.60 6.48
C GLN A 151 -12.95 11.41 5.20
N SER A 152 -12.88 12.72 5.30
CA SER A 152 -12.96 13.58 4.12
C SER A 152 -11.77 13.31 3.19
N GLY A 153 -12.03 13.14 1.89
CA GLY A 153 -11.02 12.77 0.89
C GLY A 153 -10.92 11.26 0.63
N GLU A 154 -11.61 10.42 1.39
CA GLU A 154 -11.78 9.01 1.03
C GLU A 154 -12.80 8.85 -0.11
N VAL A 155 -12.74 7.70 -0.77
CA VAL A 155 -13.74 7.23 -1.74
C VAL A 155 -14.67 6.23 -1.06
N ALA A 156 -15.98 6.46 -1.15
CA ALA A 156 -16.99 5.51 -0.75
C ALA A 156 -17.40 4.63 -1.94
N LEU A 157 -17.51 3.34 -1.71
CA LEU A 157 -17.98 2.33 -2.64
C LEU A 157 -19.41 1.93 -2.28
N ILE A 158 -20.29 2.00 -3.25
CA ILE A 158 -21.74 1.86 -3.07
C ILE A 158 -22.24 0.71 -3.95
N LYS A 159 -23.05 -0.17 -3.36
CA LYS A 159 -23.89 -1.11 -4.09
C LYS A 159 -25.28 -0.50 -4.27
N GLU A 160 -25.75 -0.44 -5.51
CA GLU A 160 -27.09 0.08 -5.85
C GLU A 160 -28.16 -0.90 -5.39
N THR A 161 -28.38 -0.94 -4.10
CA THR A 161 -29.43 -1.70 -3.42
C THR A 161 -30.49 -0.74 -2.92
N GLY A 162 -31.71 -1.21 -2.73
CA GLY A 162 -32.70 -0.46 -1.97
C GLY A 162 -32.32 -0.35 -0.49
N PHE A 163 -33.23 0.14 0.32
CA PHE A 163 -33.08 0.16 1.77
C PHE A 163 -33.26 -1.27 2.31
N ASP A 164 -32.22 -1.83 2.94
CA ASP A 164 -32.20 -3.21 3.44
C ASP A 164 -32.65 -3.29 4.92
N TYR A 165 -32.02 -2.47 5.79
CA TYR A 165 -32.24 -2.54 7.24
C TYR A 165 -31.86 -1.23 7.93
N ASP A 166 -32.45 -1.01 9.11
CA ASP A 166 -32.18 0.15 9.97
C ASP A 166 -30.76 0.14 10.52
N GLY A 167 -30.15 1.33 10.54
CA GLY A 167 -28.79 1.51 11.05
C GLY A 167 -27.67 1.15 10.07
N GLY A 168 -28.00 0.72 8.85
CA GLY A 168 -27.04 0.58 7.76
C GLY A 168 -26.52 1.94 7.28
N ILE A 169 -25.33 1.94 6.66
CA ILE A 169 -24.77 3.15 6.07
C ILE A 169 -25.12 3.18 4.59
N TYR A 170 -25.80 4.26 4.20
CA TYR A 170 -26.28 4.44 2.83
C TYR A 170 -25.88 5.79 2.26
N ALA A 171 -25.72 5.80 0.94
CA ALA A 171 -25.73 7.04 0.18
C ALA A 171 -27.19 7.40 -0.15
N ILE A 172 -27.59 8.61 0.18
CA ILE A 172 -28.94 9.13 -0.05
C ILE A 172 -28.85 10.50 -0.74
N VAL A 173 -29.66 10.70 -1.77
CA VAL A 173 -29.85 12.01 -2.40
C VAL A 173 -31.10 12.66 -1.84
N TRP A 174 -30.95 13.88 -1.34
CA TRP A 174 -32.03 14.68 -0.77
C TRP A 174 -31.76 16.17 -1.03
N PHE A 175 -32.77 16.89 -1.57
CA PHE A 175 -32.63 18.26 -2.06
C PHE A 175 -31.41 18.50 -2.97
N GLY A 176 -31.14 17.57 -3.89
CA GLY A 176 -30.01 17.67 -4.84
C GLY A 176 -28.62 17.48 -4.23
N HIS A 177 -28.54 17.14 -2.97
CA HIS A 177 -27.26 16.84 -2.28
C HIS A 177 -27.17 15.35 -1.96
N THR A 178 -25.97 14.80 -2.09
CA THR A 178 -25.67 13.43 -1.68
C THR A 178 -25.13 13.42 -0.24
N TYR A 179 -25.72 12.58 0.58
CA TYR A 179 -25.31 12.35 1.96
C TYR A 179 -24.91 10.89 2.15
N ILE A 180 -23.84 10.65 2.90
CA ILE A 180 -23.53 9.33 3.46
C ILE A 180 -23.90 9.42 4.93
N LYS A 181 -24.86 8.57 5.37
CA LYS A 181 -25.41 8.58 6.71
C LYS A 181 -25.78 7.16 7.15
N ARG A 182 -25.85 6.98 8.47
CA ARG A 182 -26.56 5.83 9.01
C ARG A 182 -28.07 6.13 8.94
N VAL A 183 -28.81 5.26 8.24
CA VAL A 183 -30.20 5.52 7.91
C VAL A 183 -31.13 4.62 8.70
N TYR A 184 -32.17 5.23 9.27
CA TYR A 184 -33.27 4.54 9.91
C TYR A 184 -34.57 4.93 9.21
N ARG A 185 -35.41 3.93 8.92
CA ARG A 185 -36.74 4.15 8.33
C ARG A 185 -37.72 4.42 9.48
N GLU A 186 -38.46 5.50 9.34
CA GLU A 186 -39.51 5.90 10.27
C GLU A 186 -40.83 6.11 9.52
N GLU A 187 -41.93 6.35 10.22
CA GLU A 187 -43.28 6.40 9.62
C GLU A 187 -43.38 7.48 8.54
N GLU A 188 -42.79 8.65 8.74
CA GLU A 188 -42.91 9.80 7.84
C GLU A 188 -41.67 10.05 6.95
N GLY A 189 -40.59 9.28 7.11
CA GLY A 189 -39.36 9.51 6.36
C GLY A 189 -38.17 8.68 6.82
N PHE A 190 -37.00 9.18 6.51
CA PHE A 190 -35.73 8.60 6.95
C PHE A 190 -35.03 9.51 7.95
N ARG A 191 -34.66 8.97 9.11
CA ARG A 191 -33.74 9.63 10.03
C ARG A 191 -32.31 9.33 9.60
N LEU A 192 -31.56 10.39 9.34
CA LEU A 192 -30.19 10.38 8.83
C LEU A 192 -29.23 10.72 9.98
N VAL A 193 -28.57 9.72 10.52
CA VAL A 193 -27.73 9.83 11.70
C VAL A 193 -26.26 9.97 11.30
N SER A 194 -25.60 10.97 11.86
CA SER A 194 -24.15 11.14 11.73
C SER A 194 -23.42 10.20 12.69
N ILE A 195 -22.22 9.76 12.35
CA ILE A 195 -21.34 9.03 13.29
C ILE A 195 -20.64 10.04 14.21
N ASN A 196 -20.23 11.19 13.64
CA ASN A 196 -19.64 12.27 14.41
C ASN A 196 -20.73 12.98 15.24
N PRO A 197 -20.63 12.97 16.58
CA PRO A 197 -21.64 13.55 17.47
C PRO A 197 -21.77 15.08 17.36
N ASP A 198 -20.79 15.75 16.78
CA ASP A 198 -20.84 17.20 16.55
C ASP A 198 -21.83 17.59 15.45
N HIS A 199 -22.35 16.61 14.72
CA HIS A 199 -23.33 16.80 13.66
C HIS A 199 -24.69 16.27 14.07
N PRO A 200 -25.73 17.10 14.17
CA PRO A 200 -27.07 16.68 14.53
C PRO A 200 -27.67 15.77 13.47
N ASP A 201 -28.57 14.90 13.91
CA ASP A 201 -29.39 14.08 13.04
C ASP A 201 -30.24 14.97 12.11
N LYS A 202 -30.48 14.48 10.91
CA LYS A 202 -31.40 15.11 9.95
C LYS A 202 -32.58 14.17 9.69
N PHE A 203 -33.74 14.75 9.36
CA PHE A 203 -34.93 13.99 9.00
C PHE A 203 -35.32 14.33 7.56
N ALA A 204 -35.32 13.33 6.70
CA ALA A 204 -35.70 13.43 5.30
C ALA A 204 -37.13 12.88 5.13
N PHE A 205 -38.11 13.76 5.04
CA PHE A 205 -39.51 13.39 4.87
C PHE A 205 -39.76 12.73 3.51
N TYR A 206 -40.65 11.75 3.46
CA TYR A 206 -41.03 11.12 2.17
C TYR A 206 -41.62 12.10 1.16
N GLU A 207 -42.29 13.15 1.63
CA GLU A 207 -42.82 14.22 0.76
C GLU A 207 -41.70 14.98 0.01
N ASP A 208 -40.49 15.08 0.58
CA ASP A 208 -39.34 15.67 -0.06
C ASP A 208 -38.67 14.72 -1.08
N LYS A 209 -39.22 13.51 -1.26
CA LYS A 209 -38.73 12.48 -2.18
C LYS A 209 -37.24 12.14 -2.03
N PRO A 210 -36.74 11.85 -0.79
CA PRO A 210 -35.39 11.39 -0.63
C PRO A 210 -35.18 10.06 -1.37
N LYS A 211 -34.04 9.90 -2.05
CA LYS A 211 -33.73 8.69 -2.81
C LYS A 211 -32.51 7.99 -2.23
N ILE A 212 -32.69 6.75 -1.76
CA ILE A 212 -31.56 5.89 -1.43
C ILE A 212 -30.86 5.49 -2.72
N VAL A 213 -29.58 5.84 -2.85
CA VAL A 213 -28.72 5.41 -3.96
C VAL A 213 -28.33 3.97 -3.78
N GLY A 214 -27.84 3.63 -2.59
CA GLY A 214 -27.43 2.29 -2.26
C GLY A 214 -26.68 2.24 -0.93
N LYS A 215 -26.29 1.02 -0.56
CA LYS A 215 -25.54 0.73 0.65
C LYS A 215 -24.05 0.96 0.43
N VAL A 216 -23.40 1.63 1.38
CA VAL A 216 -21.95 1.74 1.39
C VAL A 216 -21.34 0.40 1.82
N VAL A 217 -20.57 -0.22 0.93
CA VAL A 217 -19.97 -1.54 1.10
C VAL A 217 -18.47 -1.50 1.39
N GLY A 218 -17.83 -0.36 1.14
CA GLY A 218 -16.41 -0.13 1.41
C GLY A 218 -16.03 1.33 1.28
N HIS A 219 -14.84 1.65 1.70
CA HIS A 219 -14.22 2.96 1.50
C HIS A 219 -12.70 2.81 1.53
N PHE A 220 -12.00 3.76 0.92
CA PHE A 220 -10.53 3.79 0.93
C PHE A 220 -9.99 5.20 0.71
N MET A 221 -8.79 5.46 1.23
CA MET A 221 -8.01 6.64 0.85
C MET A 221 -7.24 6.34 -0.44
N PRO A 222 -7.42 7.12 -1.52
CA PRO A 222 -6.69 6.91 -2.76
C PRO A 222 -5.19 7.00 -2.57
N LEU A 223 -4.45 6.18 -3.32
CA LEU A 223 -3.00 6.24 -3.37
C LEU A 223 -2.56 7.48 -4.17
N ALA A 224 -1.57 8.19 -3.66
CA ALA A 224 -0.89 9.23 -4.42
C ALA A 224 0.00 8.56 -5.48
N VAL A 225 -0.36 8.71 -6.75
CA VAL A 225 0.38 8.19 -7.91
C VAL A 225 1.13 9.32 -8.59
#